data_6dc42ffa7a600ccbf951c7af2f6ef309
#
_entry.id   6dc42ffa7a600ccbf951c7af2f6ef309
#
_cell.length_a   1.000
_cell.length_b   1.000
_cell.length_c   1.000
_cell.angle_alpha   90.00
_cell.angle_beta   90.00
_cell.angle_gamma   90.00
#
_symmetry.space_group_name_H-M   'P 1'
#
loop_
_entity.id
_entity.type
_entity.pdbx_description
1 polymer ?
#
loop_
_entity_poly.entity_id
_entity_poly.type
_entity_poly.pdbx_seq_one_letter_code
_entity_poly.pdbx_strand_id
1 'polypeptide(L)'
;MEAYLNRIDGWDDAIISMFLSKRTLTRELENEIRNEVYACTNHDPANGVIGALVNPSEKLTDWLDKLFKWAPRHITMGRFLDFSFTVYGLHRGAQDDLDSHAKRMDNRIIRASTRLADFSHGEVSEYYYGKIIPTDMALAALGIFTPNEIEYGGNTYVKGVNGYILKGMENNRDVKRGLYMLSIPSHFIYKINMTEYAHVYKERNIKSTANPELKTCIENSTDQLRAASLGYICRDYLMSVKN
;
A
#
# COMPACT_ATOMS: atom_id res chain seq x y z
N MET A 1 8.52 8.33 -5.42
CA MET A 1 7.49 7.43 -4.86
C MET A 1 6.17 8.18 -4.75
N GLU A 2 5.07 7.63 -5.26
CA GLU A 2 3.75 8.24 -5.28
C GLU A 2 2.71 7.20 -4.82
N ALA A 3 1.74 7.64 -4.01
CA ALA A 3 0.62 6.81 -3.56
C ALA A 3 -0.69 7.50 -3.89
N TYR A 4 -1.65 6.76 -4.44
CA TYR A 4 -2.96 7.26 -4.85
C TYR A 4 -4.05 6.42 -4.21
N LEU A 5 -4.97 7.06 -3.51
CA LEU A 5 -6.21 6.45 -3.07
C LEU A 5 -7.16 6.37 -4.26
N ASN A 6 -7.54 5.17 -4.65
CA ASN A 6 -8.45 4.94 -5.77
C ASN A 6 -9.90 4.89 -5.33
N ARG A 7 -10.15 4.28 -4.15
CA ARG A 7 -11.51 3.94 -3.73
C ARG A 7 -11.63 3.77 -2.22
N ILE A 8 -12.80 4.12 -1.71
CA ILE A 8 -13.32 3.78 -0.39
C ILE A 8 -14.64 3.03 -0.59
N ASP A 9 -14.76 1.81 -0.09
CA ASP A 9 -15.97 0.98 -0.21
C ASP A 9 -16.53 0.66 1.18
N GLY A 10 -17.87 0.44 1.28
CA GLY A 10 -18.50 -0.16 2.44
C GLY A 10 -18.93 0.81 3.55
N TRP A 11 -19.12 2.09 3.23
CA TRP A 11 -19.70 3.05 4.18
C TRP A 11 -21.05 2.59 4.73
N ASP A 12 -21.92 2.11 3.85
CA ASP A 12 -23.22 1.59 4.19
C ASP A 12 -23.14 0.35 5.07
N ASP A 13 -22.31 -0.62 4.72
CA ASP A 13 -22.13 -1.84 5.50
C ASP A 13 -21.54 -1.57 6.88
N ALA A 14 -20.62 -0.61 7.00
CA ALA A 14 -20.08 -0.18 8.29
C ALA A 14 -21.15 0.45 9.17
N ILE A 15 -22.01 1.33 8.63
CA ILE A 15 -23.13 1.94 9.35
C ILE A 15 -24.18 0.88 9.72
N ILE A 16 -24.56 -0.01 8.79
CA ILE A 16 -25.48 -1.12 9.02
C ILE A 16 -24.99 -2.02 10.15
N SER A 17 -23.69 -2.35 10.17
CA SER A 17 -23.10 -3.18 11.23
C SER A 17 -23.25 -2.57 12.62
N MET A 18 -23.20 -1.23 12.72
CA MET A 18 -23.42 -0.51 13.96
C MET A 18 -24.88 -0.65 14.46
N PHE A 19 -25.86 -0.50 13.57
CA PHE A 19 -27.27 -0.67 13.93
C PHE A 19 -27.62 -2.13 14.23
N LEU A 20 -27.06 -3.06 13.47
CA LEU A 20 -27.22 -4.50 13.69
C LEU A 20 -26.69 -4.92 15.08
N SER A 21 -25.53 -4.41 15.48
CA SER A 21 -24.93 -4.69 16.79
C SER A 21 -25.81 -4.25 17.97
N LYS A 22 -26.65 -3.23 17.77
CA LYS A 22 -27.60 -2.70 18.76
C LYS A 22 -29.00 -3.31 18.66
N ARG A 23 -29.23 -4.23 17.72
CA ARG A 23 -30.52 -4.83 17.41
C ARG A 23 -31.61 -3.79 17.04
N THR A 24 -31.22 -2.69 16.42
CA THR A 24 -32.10 -1.58 16.01
C THR A 24 -32.26 -1.48 14.50
N LEU A 25 -31.62 -2.38 13.73
CA LEU A 25 -31.73 -2.43 12.29
C LEU A 25 -33.09 -3.00 11.86
N THR A 26 -33.79 -2.27 11.01
CA THR A 26 -34.94 -2.77 10.24
C THR A 26 -34.60 -2.76 8.76
N ARG A 27 -35.41 -3.43 7.93
CA ARG A 27 -35.18 -3.46 6.48
C ARG A 27 -35.38 -2.08 5.84
N GLU A 28 -36.30 -1.30 6.33
CA GLU A 28 -36.55 0.07 5.91
C GLU A 28 -35.33 0.95 6.21
N LEU A 29 -34.78 0.85 7.41
CA LEU A 29 -33.57 1.58 7.82
C LEU A 29 -32.35 1.13 7.00
N GLU A 30 -32.19 -0.16 6.72
CA GLU A 30 -31.11 -0.66 5.85
C GLU A 30 -31.17 -0.02 4.47
N ASN A 31 -32.36 -0.06 3.83
CA ASN A 31 -32.54 0.56 2.51
C ASN A 31 -32.28 2.07 2.54
N GLU A 32 -32.70 2.72 3.59
CA GLU A 32 -32.47 4.15 3.79
C GLU A 32 -30.98 4.48 3.90
N ILE A 33 -30.21 3.70 4.69
CA ILE A 33 -28.75 3.86 4.83
C ILE A 33 -28.08 3.71 3.47
N ARG A 34 -28.41 2.66 2.70
CA ARG A 34 -27.80 2.42 1.38
C ARG A 34 -28.10 3.57 0.40
N ASN A 35 -29.32 4.05 0.36
CA ASN A 35 -29.70 5.16 -0.51
C ASN A 35 -28.99 6.46 -0.12
N GLU A 36 -28.91 6.75 1.16
CA GLU A 36 -28.28 7.96 1.68
C GLU A 36 -26.76 7.96 1.42
N VAL A 37 -26.09 6.82 1.67
CA VAL A 37 -24.67 6.67 1.37
C VAL A 37 -24.42 6.80 -0.12
N TYR A 38 -25.24 6.16 -0.96
CA TYR A 38 -25.13 6.29 -2.41
C TYR A 38 -25.27 7.75 -2.88
N ALA A 39 -26.26 8.48 -2.36
CA ALA A 39 -26.49 9.88 -2.74
C ALA A 39 -25.36 10.83 -2.31
N CYS A 40 -24.61 10.46 -1.25
CA CYS A 40 -23.58 11.31 -0.64
C CYS A 40 -22.15 10.85 -0.90
N THR A 41 -21.93 9.92 -1.84
CA THR A 41 -20.59 9.44 -2.22
C THR A 41 -20.30 9.66 -3.70
N ASN A 42 -19.02 9.83 -4.04
CA ASN A 42 -18.59 9.96 -5.43
C ASN A 42 -18.60 8.61 -6.16
N HIS A 43 -19.25 8.55 -7.33
CA HIS A 43 -19.31 7.35 -8.18
C HIS A 43 -18.59 7.51 -9.52
N ASP A 44 -18.07 8.70 -9.80
CA ASP A 44 -17.38 8.98 -11.06
C ASP A 44 -15.88 9.15 -10.82
N PRO A 45 -15.03 8.27 -11.38
CA PRO A 45 -13.58 8.39 -11.24
C PRO A 45 -13.00 9.69 -11.81
N ALA A 46 -13.69 10.33 -12.75
CA ALA A 46 -13.27 11.63 -13.29
C ALA A 46 -13.37 12.76 -12.24
N ASN A 47 -14.22 12.57 -11.21
CA ASN A 47 -14.42 13.52 -10.12
C ASN A 47 -13.57 13.19 -8.87
N GLY A 48 -12.61 12.27 -8.97
CA GLY A 48 -11.70 11.94 -7.90
C GLY A 48 -11.91 10.52 -7.32
N VAL A 49 -11.64 10.36 -6.03
CA VAL A 49 -11.70 9.06 -5.35
C VAL A 49 -13.11 8.50 -5.35
N ILE A 50 -13.29 7.28 -5.86
CA ILE A 50 -14.57 6.58 -5.81
C ILE A 50 -14.93 6.30 -4.33
N GLY A 51 -16.20 6.54 -3.97
CA GLY A 51 -16.66 6.38 -2.58
C GLY A 51 -16.22 7.48 -1.63
N ALA A 52 -15.53 8.54 -2.11
CA ALA A 52 -15.30 9.72 -1.29
C ALA A 52 -16.62 10.36 -0.87
N LEU A 53 -16.71 10.84 0.36
CA LEU A 53 -17.88 11.56 0.85
C LEU A 53 -18.00 12.93 0.15
N VAL A 54 -19.19 13.22 -0.37
CA VAL A 54 -19.50 14.48 -1.05
C VAL A 54 -20.80 15.04 -0.47
N ASN A 55 -20.71 16.18 0.21
CA ASN A 55 -21.86 16.88 0.79
C ASN A 55 -22.81 15.96 1.59
N PRO A 56 -22.34 15.26 2.64
CA PRO A 56 -23.19 14.38 3.40
C PRO A 56 -24.37 15.16 4.02
N SER A 57 -25.55 14.55 3.99
CA SER A 57 -26.72 15.10 4.65
C SER A 57 -26.53 15.13 6.17
N GLU A 58 -27.36 15.88 6.88
CA GLU A 58 -27.37 15.88 8.37
C GLU A 58 -27.54 14.47 8.93
N LYS A 59 -28.37 13.67 8.25
CA LYS A 59 -28.66 12.29 8.66
C LYS A 59 -27.46 11.37 8.49
N LEU A 60 -26.78 11.43 7.35
CA LEU A 60 -25.55 10.66 7.14
C LEU A 60 -24.45 11.12 8.09
N THR A 61 -24.33 12.42 8.33
CA THR A 61 -23.38 12.99 9.29
C THR A 61 -23.61 12.43 10.70
N ASP A 62 -24.87 12.39 11.18
CA ASP A 62 -25.21 11.81 12.49
C ASP A 62 -24.83 10.31 12.57
N TRP A 63 -25.05 9.55 11.52
CA TRP A 63 -24.65 8.13 11.48
C TRP A 63 -23.13 7.94 11.46
N LEU A 64 -22.41 8.76 10.69
CA LEU A 64 -20.95 8.73 10.65
C LEU A 64 -20.34 9.12 12.01
N ASP A 65 -20.85 10.17 12.65
CA ASP A 65 -20.41 10.58 13.98
C ASP A 65 -20.58 9.45 15.01
N LYS A 66 -21.71 8.76 14.95
CA LYS A 66 -21.96 7.58 15.81
C LYS A 66 -21.02 6.42 15.48
N LEU A 67 -20.81 6.13 14.18
CA LEU A 67 -19.91 5.07 13.72
C LEU A 67 -18.49 5.32 14.20
N PHE A 68 -17.94 6.48 13.94
CA PHE A 68 -16.54 6.82 14.28
C PHE A 68 -16.30 7.01 15.77
N LYS A 69 -17.36 7.29 16.55
CA LYS A 69 -17.31 7.24 18.01
C LYS A 69 -17.19 5.81 18.55
N TRP A 70 -17.81 4.82 17.89
CA TRP A 70 -17.88 3.43 18.36
C TRP A 70 -16.79 2.53 17.75
N ALA A 71 -16.46 2.71 16.46
CA ALA A 71 -15.55 1.87 15.71
C ALA A 71 -14.15 1.68 16.37
N PRO A 72 -13.55 2.67 17.05
CA PRO A 72 -12.27 2.46 17.73
C PRO A 72 -12.30 1.38 18.80
N ARG A 73 -13.47 1.13 19.39
CA ARG A 73 -13.68 0.11 20.44
C ARG A 73 -14.22 -1.21 19.88
N HIS A 74 -14.90 -1.15 18.74
CA HIS A 74 -15.54 -2.28 18.07
C HIS A 74 -14.90 -2.47 16.69
N ILE A 75 -13.67 -2.97 16.69
CA ILE A 75 -12.80 -3.08 15.51
C ILE A 75 -13.44 -3.83 14.33
N THR A 76 -14.39 -4.74 14.60
CA THR A 76 -15.13 -5.44 13.55
C THR A 76 -15.93 -4.51 12.64
N MET A 77 -16.40 -3.36 13.13
CA MET A 77 -17.10 -2.36 12.29
C MET A 77 -16.17 -1.76 11.26
N GLY A 78 -14.89 -1.55 11.60
CA GLY A 78 -13.88 -1.04 10.67
C GLY A 78 -13.49 -2.03 9.58
N ARG A 79 -13.84 -3.31 9.71
CA ARG A 79 -13.56 -4.32 8.68
C ARG A 79 -14.49 -4.23 7.48
N PHE A 80 -15.63 -3.54 7.61
CA PHE A 80 -16.55 -3.31 6.51
C PHE A 80 -16.14 -2.12 5.63
N LEU A 81 -15.21 -1.28 6.07
CA LEU A 81 -14.73 -0.14 5.31
C LEU A 81 -13.38 -0.45 4.69
N ASP A 82 -13.36 -0.59 3.38
CA ASP A 82 -12.20 -1.00 2.57
C ASP A 82 -11.59 0.18 1.81
N PHE A 83 -10.26 0.19 1.73
CA PHE A 83 -9.48 1.16 0.97
C PHE A 83 -8.68 0.47 -0.13
N SER A 84 -8.63 1.07 -1.32
CA SER A 84 -7.79 0.61 -2.42
C SER A 84 -6.82 1.70 -2.84
N PHE A 85 -5.52 1.37 -2.85
CA PHE A 85 -4.45 2.27 -3.23
C PHE A 85 -3.66 1.72 -4.42
N THR A 86 -3.14 2.61 -5.27
CA THR A 86 -2.07 2.31 -6.21
C THR A 86 -0.82 3.06 -5.76
N VAL A 87 0.32 2.37 -5.69
CA VAL A 87 1.59 2.93 -5.27
C VAL A 87 2.64 2.72 -6.35
N TYR A 88 3.35 3.78 -6.69
CA TYR A 88 4.41 3.79 -7.71
C TYR A 88 5.76 4.09 -7.07
N GLY A 89 6.78 3.31 -7.45
CA GLY A 89 8.16 3.59 -7.13
C GLY A 89 8.60 3.29 -5.69
N LEU A 90 7.75 2.65 -4.86
CA LEU A 90 8.19 2.18 -3.54
C LEU A 90 9.18 1.02 -3.70
N HIS A 91 10.35 1.10 -3.06
CA HIS A 91 11.35 0.04 -3.18
C HIS A 91 10.88 -1.31 -2.62
N ARG A 92 11.42 -2.39 -3.17
CA ARG A 92 10.96 -3.76 -2.89
C ARG A 92 11.02 -4.13 -1.40
N GLY A 93 12.08 -3.75 -0.70
CA GLY A 93 12.20 -4.00 0.74
C GLY A 93 11.10 -3.34 1.56
N ALA A 94 10.70 -2.10 1.23
CA ALA A 94 9.57 -1.44 1.90
C ALA A 94 8.22 -2.08 1.58
N GLN A 95 8.05 -2.63 0.37
CA GLN A 95 6.86 -3.42 0.04
C GLN A 95 6.79 -4.72 0.84
N ASP A 96 7.93 -5.39 1.06
CA ASP A 96 8.01 -6.59 1.89
C ASP A 96 7.72 -6.26 3.36
N ASP A 97 8.17 -5.10 3.85
CA ASP A 97 7.82 -4.58 5.16
C ASP A 97 6.31 -4.31 5.29
N LEU A 98 5.66 -3.73 4.27
CA LEU A 98 4.22 -3.52 4.25
C LEU A 98 3.45 -4.84 4.27
N ASP A 99 3.89 -5.82 3.48
CA ASP A 99 3.26 -7.14 3.35
C ASP A 99 3.51 -8.06 4.55
N SER A 100 4.49 -7.76 5.41
CA SER A 100 4.89 -8.58 6.56
C SER A 100 3.98 -8.48 7.78
N HIS A 101 2.89 -7.72 7.72
CA HIS A 101 1.97 -7.57 8.85
C HIS A 101 1.28 -8.89 9.24
N ALA A 102 1.22 -9.14 10.56
CA ALA A 102 0.68 -10.38 11.10
C ALA A 102 -0.81 -10.61 10.81
N LYS A 103 -1.56 -9.53 10.54
CA LYS A 103 -3.01 -9.57 10.29
C LYS A 103 -3.36 -9.56 8.80
N ARG A 104 -2.63 -10.29 7.99
CA ARG A 104 -2.75 -10.33 6.52
C ARG A 104 -4.09 -10.78 5.96
N MET A 105 -4.97 -11.34 6.75
CA MET A 105 -6.19 -11.94 6.25
C MET A 105 -7.11 -10.96 5.52
N ASP A 106 -7.05 -9.68 5.90
CA ASP A 106 -7.86 -8.61 5.33
C ASP A 106 -7.05 -7.63 4.44
N ASN A 107 -5.80 -7.98 4.14
CA ASN A 107 -4.87 -7.19 3.35
C ASN A 107 -4.54 -7.92 2.05
N ARG A 108 -4.67 -7.26 0.90
CA ARG A 108 -4.42 -7.81 -0.43
C ARG A 108 -3.49 -6.90 -1.21
N ILE A 109 -2.37 -7.46 -1.65
CA ILE A 109 -1.37 -6.75 -2.44
C ILE A 109 -1.03 -7.53 -3.71
N ILE A 110 -1.04 -6.85 -4.86
CA ILE A 110 -0.53 -7.37 -6.12
C ILE A 110 0.58 -6.45 -6.57
N ARG A 111 1.77 -7.00 -6.70
CA ARG A 111 3.01 -6.30 -7.03
C ARG A 111 3.47 -6.61 -8.45
N ALA A 112 4.21 -5.69 -9.05
CA ALA A 112 4.93 -5.96 -10.29
C ALA A 112 5.83 -7.19 -10.10
N SER A 113 5.68 -8.15 -11.01
CA SER A 113 6.41 -9.41 -10.96
C SER A 113 7.87 -9.19 -11.35
N THR A 114 8.82 -9.56 -10.50
CA THR A 114 10.24 -9.58 -10.85
C THR A 114 10.61 -10.64 -11.91
N ARG A 115 9.66 -11.51 -12.28
CA ARG A 115 9.81 -12.45 -13.40
C ARG A 115 9.37 -11.85 -14.73
N LEU A 116 8.39 -10.94 -14.73
CA LEU A 116 7.74 -10.41 -15.93
C LEU A 116 8.22 -8.99 -16.25
N ALA A 117 8.44 -8.16 -15.24
CA ALA A 117 8.98 -6.83 -15.41
C ALA A 117 10.50 -6.88 -15.60
N ASP A 118 11.02 -6.02 -16.45
CA ASP A 118 12.46 -5.88 -16.66
C ASP A 118 13.03 -4.89 -15.63
N PHE A 119 13.81 -5.41 -14.68
CA PHE A 119 14.59 -4.65 -13.71
C PHE A 119 16.08 -4.70 -14.03
N SER A 120 16.44 -4.98 -15.28
CA SER A 120 17.84 -5.22 -15.72
C SER A 120 18.69 -3.96 -15.74
N HIS A 121 18.11 -2.78 -15.63
CA HIS A 121 18.86 -1.50 -15.70
C HIS A 121 19.50 -1.07 -14.39
N GLY A 122 19.40 -1.87 -13.32
CA GLY A 122 20.06 -1.60 -12.03
C GLY A 122 19.51 -0.36 -11.30
N GLU A 123 18.29 0.08 -11.63
CA GLU A 123 17.66 1.23 -11.01
C GLU A 123 17.47 1.02 -9.52
N VAL A 124 17.68 2.08 -8.75
CA VAL A 124 17.36 2.14 -7.32
C VAL A 124 16.25 3.16 -7.10
N SER A 125 15.42 2.95 -6.08
CA SER A 125 14.42 3.94 -5.68
C SER A 125 15.07 5.27 -5.31
N GLU A 126 14.38 6.38 -5.58
CA GLU A 126 14.83 7.75 -5.25
C GLU A 126 15.29 7.89 -3.81
N TYR A 127 14.67 7.16 -2.88
CA TYR A 127 15.09 7.14 -1.48
C TYR A 127 16.57 6.77 -1.30
N TYR A 128 17.11 5.93 -2.18
CA TYR A 128 18.50 5.47 -2.09
C TYR A 128 19.49 6.33 -2.87
N TYR A 129 19.04 7.36 -3.60
CA TYR A 129 19.95 8.26 -4.32
C TYR A 129 20.94 8.91 -3.35
N GLY A 130 22.24 8.85 -3.69
CA GLY A 130 23.32 9.34 -2.86
C GLY A 130 23.62 8.55 -1.58
N LYS A 131 22.88 7.45 -1.32
CA LYS A 131 23.09 6.58 -0.14
C LYS A 131 23.71 5.24 -0.48
N ILE A 132 23.42 4.71 -1.67
CA ILE A 132 24.01 3.48 -2.19
C ILE A 132 24.39 3.67 -3.66
N ILE A 133 25.39 2.94 -4.09
CA ILE A 133 25.81 2.83 -5.49
C ILE A 133 25.85 1.34 -5.85
N PRO A 134 25.16 0.89 -6.91
CA PRO A 134 25.28 -0.47 -7.42
C PRO A 134 26.74 -0.85 -7.70
N THR A 135 27.10 -2.11 -7.48
CA THR A 135 28.49 -2.57 -7.51
C THR A 135 29.18 -2.28 -8.84
N ASP A 136 28.52 -2.52 -9.96
CA ASP A 136 29.06 -2.25 -11.30
C ASP A 136 29.26 -0.75 -11.56
N MET A 137 28.39 0.11 -11.07
CA MET A 137 28.57 1.57 -11.12
C MET A 137 29.74 2.02 -10.23
N ALA A 138 29.91 1.43 -9.04
CA ALA A 138 31.03 1.73 -8.15
C ALA A 138 32.37 1.31 -8.79
N LEU A 139 32.43 0.14 -9.40
CA LEU A 139 33.60 -0.35 -10.11
C LEU A 139 33.94 0.54 -11.32
N ALA A 140 32.94 0.95 -12.10
CA ALA A 140 33.13 1.88 -13.20
C ALA A 140 33.66 3.24 -12.71
N ALA A 141 33.13 3.77 -11.60
CA ALA A 141 33.59 5.04 -11.01
C ALA A 141 35.04 4.95 -10.50
N LEU A 142 35.49 3.76 -10.10
CA LEU A 142 36.89 3.49 -9.72
C LEU A 142 37.81 3.22 -10.93
N GLY A 143 37.29 3.24 -12.16
CA GLY A 143 38.05 2.89 -13.37
C GLY A 143 38.38 1.40 -13.47
N ILE A 144 37.69 0.55 -12.73
CA ILE A 144 37.91 -0.90 -12.74
C ILE A 144 37.07 -1.50 -13.87
N PHE A 145 37.77 -2.05 -14.88
CA PHE A 145 37.12 -2.75 -15.98
C PHE A 145 36.52 -4.09 -15.52
N THR A 146 35.24 -4.28 -15.75
CA THR A 146 34.56 -5.56 -15.52
C THR A 146 34.33 -6.23 -16.88
N PRO A 147 34.97 -7.40 -17.15
CA PRO A 147 34.80 -8.10 -18.43
C PRO A 147 33.35 -8.59 -18.61
N ASN A 148 32.96 -8.80 -19.85
CA ASN A 148 31.65 -9.35 -20.16
C ASN A 148 31.52 -10.83 -19.78
N GLU A 149 32.62 -11.57 -19.75
CA GLU A 149 32.66 -12.97 -19.34
C GLU A 149 33.85 -13.18 -18.36
N ILE A 150 33.63 -14.08 -17.40
CA ILE A 150 34.67 -14.51 -16.45
C ILE A 150 34.62 -16.04 -16.31
N GLU A 151 35.80 -16.64 -16.03
CA GLU A 151 35.92 -18.05 -15.66
C GLU A 151 36.02 -18.14 -14.13
N TYR A 152 35.18 -18.96 -13.51
CA TYR A 152 35.20 -19.20 -12.07
C TYR A 152 34.71 -20.62 -11.74
N GLY A 153 35.49 -21.36 -10.96
CA GLY A 153 35.13 -22.73 -10.55
C GLY A 153 34.96 -23.70 -11.73
N GLY A 154 35.66 -23.50 -12.87
CA GLY A 154 35.55 -24.33 -14.05
C GLY A 154 34.32 -24.03 -14.91
N ASN A 155 33.59 -22.95 -14.63
CA ASN A 155 32.45 -22.51 -15.40
C ASN A 155 32.64 -21.10 -15.95
N THR A 156 32.02 -20.82 -17.10
CA THR A 156 31.98 -19.48 -17.69
C THR A 156 30.74 -18.74 -17.19
N TYR A 157 30.91 -17.47 -16.80
CA TYR A 157 29.81 -16.59 -16.37
C TYR A 157 29.80 -15.36 -17.23
N VAL A 158 28.58 -14.88 -17.55
CA VAL A 158 28.32 -13.69 -18.35
C VAL A 158 27.83 -12.56 -17.45
N LYS A 159 28.26 -11.34 -17.73
CA LYS A 159 27.89 -10.15 -16.96
C LYS A 159 26.38 -9.92 -16.99
N GLY A 160 25.78 -9.82 -15.83
CA GLY A 160 24.41 -9.41 -15.58
C GLY A 160 24.36 -8.12 -14.76
N VAL A 161 23.19 -7.73 -14.31
CA VAL A 161 23.00 -6.59 -13.41
C VAL A 161 23.53 -6.94 -12.02
N ASN A 162 24.45 -6.15 -11.49
CA ASN A 162 25.05 -6.31 -10.16
C ASN A 162 25.79 -7.64 -9.93
N GLY A 163 26.22 -8.34 -11.00
CA GLY A 163 26.96 -9.58 -10.87
C GLY A 163 27.05 -10.37 -12.18
N TYR A 164 27.34 -11.66 -12.06
CA TYR A 164 27.54 -12.56 -13.19
C TYR A 164 26.60 -13.76 -13.11
N ILE A 165 26.13 -14.22 -14.26
CA ILE A 165 25.20 -15.34 -14.42
C ILE A 165 25.91 -16.45 -15.19
N LEU A 166 25.72 -17.70 -14.80
CA LEU A 166 26.25 -18.85 -15.50
C LEU A 166 25.85 -18.82 -17.00
N LYS A 167 26.81 -18.97 -17.89
CA LYS A 167 26.60 -18.94 -19.35
C LYS A 167 25.56 -20.01 -19.74
N GLY A 168 24.58 -19.60 -20.54
CA GLY A 168 23.42 -20.40 -20.91
C GLY A 168 22.21 -20.20 -19.99
N MET A 169 22.37 -19.46 -18.85
CA MET A 169 21.29 -19.11 -17.93
C MET A 169 20.87 -17.63 -18.01
N GLU A 170 21.41 -16.85 -18.93
CA GLU A 170 21.19 -15.40 -19.05
C GLU A 170 19.72 -15.04 -19.27
N ASN A 171 18.96 -15.93 -19.90
CA ASN A 171 17.52 -15.76 -20.15
C ASN A 171 16.64 -16.40 -19.06
N ASN A 172 17.24 -17.08 -18.09
CA ASN A 172 16.48 -17.64 -16.97
C ASN A 172 16.06 -16.54 -15.99
N ARG A 173 14.78 -16.24 -15.95
CA ARG A 173 14.21 -15.15 -15.16
C ARG A 173 14.39 -15.35 -13.65
N ASP A 174 14.38 -16.58 -13.16
CA ASP A 174 14.58 -16.88 -11.74
C ASP A 174 16.04 -16.69 -11.32
N VAL A 175 16.99 -17.02 -12.18
CA VAL A 175 18.41 -16.78 -11.94
C VAL A 175 18.71 -15.27 -11.94
N LYS A 176 18.19 -14.51 -12.91
CA LYS A 176 18.34 -13.06 -12.97
C LYS A 176 17.84 -12.36 -11.70
N ARG A 177 16.73 -12.82 -11.13
CA ARG A 177 16.19 -12.26 -9.89
C ARG A 177 17.15 -12.31 -8.70
N GLY A 178 18.06 -13.29 -8.68
CA GLY A 178 19.09 -13.40 -7.65
C GLY A 178 20.07 -12.22 -7.60
N LEU A 179 20.17 -11.46 -8.69
CA LEU A 179 21.00 -10.25 -8.79
C LEU A 179 20.25 -8.93 -8.52
N TYR A 180 18.92 -8.98 -8.34
CA TYR A 180 18.15 -7.77 -8.07
C TYR A 180 18.27 -7.35 -6.61
N MET A 181 18.52 -6.05 -6.40
CA MET A 181 18.57 -5.47 -5.06
C MET A 181 17.16 -5.19 -4.52
N LEU A 182 17.00 -5.25 -3.20
CA LEU A 182 15.74 -4.85 -2.54
C LEU A 182 15.42 -3.35 -2.70
N SER A 183 16.38 -2.56 -3.12
CA SER A 183 16.25 -1.12 -3.39
C SER A 183 15.59 -0.79 -4.74
N ILE A 184 15.30 -1.79 -5.60
CA ILE A 184 14.64 -1.54 -6.89
C ILE A 184 13.25 -0.94 -6.68
N PRO A 185 12.88 0.12 -7.44
CA PRO A 185 11.53 0.67 -7.41
C PRO A 185 10.56 -0.32 -8.04
N SER A 186 9.38 -0.43 -7.48
CA SER A 186 8.32 -1.29 -8.01
C SER A 186 6.95 -0.64 -7.82
N HIS A 187 5.94 -1.16 -8.53
CA HIS A 187 4.58 -0.68 -8.47
C HIS A 187 3.67 -1.77 -7.93
N PHE A 188 2.63 -1.37 -7.21
CA PHE A 188 1.65 -2.32 -6.68
C PHE A 188 0.28 -1.69 -6.47
N ILE A 189 -0.74 -2.53 -6.48
CA ILE A 189 -2.06 -2.21 -5.97
C ILE A 189 -2.25 -2.90 -4.62
N TYR A 190 -2.92 -2.23 -3.72
CA TYR A 190 -3.05 -2.62 -2.34
C TYR A 190 -4.47 -2.34 -1.85
N LYS A 191 -5.16 -3.38 -1.33
CA LYS A 191 -6.48 -3.27 -0.73
C LYS A 191 -6.41 -3.68 0.75
N ILE A 192 -6.98 -2.87 1.62
CA ILE A 192 -6.93 -3.04 3.07
C ILE A 192 -8.19 -2.46 3.72
N ASN A 193 -8.70 -3.09 4.77
CA ASN A 193 -9.77 -2.50 5.55
C ASN A 193 -9.26 -1.48 6.57
N MET A 194 -10.18 -0.67 7.10
CA MET A 194 -9.88 0.41 8.03
C MET A 194 -9.18 -0.07 9.31
N THR A 195 -9.53 -1.23 9.84
CA THR A 195 -8.93 -1.79 11.06
C THR A 195 -7.47 -2.18 10.83
N GLU A 196 -7.19 -2.87 9.72
CA GLU A 196 -5.82 -3.24 9.34
C GLU A 196 -5.00 -2.01 8.95
N TYR A 197 -5.63 -1.02 8.29
CA TYR A 197 -4.94 0.24 7.98
C TYR A 197 -4.50 0.98 9.26
N ALA A 198 -5.34 1.02 10.29
CA ALA A 198 -4.96 1.60 11.58
C ALA A 198 -3.77 0.85 12.22
N HIS A 199 -3.71 -0.48 12.08
CA HIS A 199 -2.56 -1.26 12.52
C HIS A 199 -1.29 -0.93 11.71
N VAL A 200 -1.38 -0.90 10.38
CA VAL A 200 -0.28 -0.49 9.49
C VAL A 200 0.21 0.91 9.84
N TYR A 201 -0.71 1.86 10.05
CA TYR A 201 -0.38 3.23 10.44
C TYR A 201 0.47 3.27 11.72
N LYS A 202 0.09 2.53 12.76
CA LYS A 202 0.83 2.47 14.03
C LYS A 202 2.19 1.82 13.87
N GLU A 203 2.25 0.69 13.18
CA GLU A 203 3.49 -0.09 13.03
C GLU A 203 4.50 0.56 12.07
N ARG A 204 4.03 1.24 11.02
CA ARG A 204 4.88 1.69 9.92
C ARG A 204 5.01 3.21 9.81
N ASN A 205 4.15 3.96 10.47
CA ASN A 205 4.27 5.42 10.49
C ASN A 205 4.77 5.97 11.85
N ILE A 206 4.32 5.41 12.95
CA ILE A 206 4.60 5.95 14.29
C ILE A 206 5.92 5.41 14.86
N LYS A 207 6.22 4.14 14.65
CA LYS A 207 7.46 3.55 15.19
C LYS A 207 8.71 4.16 14.54
N SER A 208 9.69 4.51 15.36
CA SER A 208 10.94 5.13 14.90
C SER A 208 11.80 4.23 14.00
N THR A 209 11.61 2.91 14.09
CA THR A 209 12.31 1.89 13.30
C THR A 209 11.65 1.59 11.95
N ALA A 210 10.52 2.25 11.65
CA ALA A 210 9.85 2.04 10.37
C ALA A 210 10.70 2.55 9.20
N ASN A 211 10.64 1.85 8.07
CA ASN A 211 11.30 2.27 6.84
C ASN A 211 10.83 3.68 6.44
N PRO A 212 11.75 4.67 6.24
CA PRO A 212 11.37 6.06 5.99
C PRO A 212 10.54 6.27 4.73
N GLU A 213 10.82 5.53 3.64
CA GLU A 213 10.05 5.66 2.39
C GLU A 213 8.64 5.09 2.57
N LEU A 214 8.50 3.95 3.28
CA LEU A 214 7.20 3.40 3.63
C LEU A 214 6.41 4.34 4.54
N LYS A 215 7.09 4.98 5.50
CA LYS A 215 6.49 5.98 6.37
C LYS A 215 5.88 7.12 5.57
N THR A 216 6.63 7.71 4.63
CA THR A 216 6.13 8.76 3.74
C THR A 216 4.96 8.27 2.89
N CYS A 217 5.00 7.02 2.40
CA CYS A 217 3.90 6.41 1.65
C CYS A 217 2.62 6.36 2.48
N ILE A 218 2.71 5.90 3.74
CA ILE A 218 1.55 5.80 4.65
C ILE A 218 1.03 7.20 5.05
N GLU A 219 1.90 8.18 5.25
CA GLU A 219 1.51 9.57 5.52
C GLU A 219 0.69 10.15 4.35
N ASN A 220 1.21 10.06 3.12
CA ASN A 220 0.52 10.53 1.91
C ASN A 220 -0.83 9.81 1.72
N SER A 221 -0.88 8.51 1.96
CA SER A 221 -2.13 7.73 1.89
C SER A 221 -3.14 8.18 2.95
N THR A 222 -2.69 8.50 4.16
CA THR A 222 -3.54 8.98 5.26
C THR A 222 -4.11 10.36 4.97
N ASP A 223 -3.34 11.26 4.37
CA ASP A 223 -3.83 12.59 3.98
C ASP A 223 -4.92 12.50 2.91
N GLN A 224 -4.77 11.59 1.95
CA GLN A 224 -5.81 11.33 0.95
C GLN A 224 -7.08 10.72 1.57
N LEU A 225 -6.94 9.76 2.49
CA LEU A 225 -8.09 9.22 3.25
C LEU A 225 -8.79 10.30 4.05
N ARG A 226 -8.04 11.17 4.71
CA ARG A 226 -8.60 12.29 5.46
C ARG A 226 -9.43 13.21 4.57
N ALA A 227 -8.89 13.58 3.41
CA ALA A 227 -9.59 14.43 2.45
C ALA A 227 -10.86 13.75 1.91
N ALA A 228 -10.75 12.49 1.45
CA ALA A 228 -11.86 11.74 0.86
C ALA A 228 -12.96 11.35 1.88
N SER A 229 -12.64 11.33 3.16
CA SER A 229 -13.56 11.03 4.26
C SER A 229 -14.06 12.27 5.01
N LEU A 230 -13.79 13.47 4.51
CA LEU A 230 -14.10 14.74 5.18
C LEU A 230 -13.57 14.81 6.64
N GLY A 231 -12.44 14.17 6.89
CA GLY A 231 -11.77 14.19 8.18
C GLY A 231 -12.13 13.04 9.12
N TYR A 232 -13.10 12.19 8.81
CA TYR A 232 -13.45 11.04 9.65
C TYR A 232 -12.29 10.05 9.82
N ILE A 233 -11.57 9.74 8.74
CA ILE A 233 -10.40 8.87 8.76
C ILE A 233 -9.15 9.75 8.80
N CYS A 234 -8.77 10.16 9.99
CA CYS A 234 -7.59 10.99 10.24
C CYS A 234 -6.63 10.33 11.22
N ARG A 235 -5.47 10.94 11.43
CA ARG A 235 -4.44 10.46 12.35
C ARG A 235 -5.00 10.14 13.74
N ASP A 236 -5.81 11.03 14.32
CA ASP A 236 -6.32 10.88 15.68
C ASP A 236 -7.24 9.67 15.79
N TYR A 237 -8.12 9.48 14.78
CA TYR A 237 -8.93 8.29 14.68
C TYR A 237 -8.08 7.01 14.58
N LEU A 238 -7.12 6.96 13.66
CA LEU A 238 -6.27 5.79 13.45
C LEU A 238 -5.47 5.43 14.72
N MET A 239 -5.05 6.43 15.49
CA MET A 239 -4.37 6.21 16.78
C MET A 239 -5.30 5.71 17.87
N SER A 240 -6.59 6.05 17.83
CA SER A 240 -7.58 5.67 18.84
C SER A 240 -8.08 4.22 18.70
N VAL A 241 -7.94 3.61 17.51
CA VAL A 241 -8.37 2.21 17.28
C VAL A 241 -7.59 1.27 18.20
N LYS A 242 -8.29 0.48 18.99
CA LYS A 242 -7.69 -0.54 19.86
C LYS A 242 -7.35 -1.78 19.03
N ASN A 243 -6.11 -2.26 19.16
CA ASN A 243 -5.67 -3.52 18.54
C ASN A 243 -6.04 -4.70 19.41
#